data_11c960e80644e720366a354d6898c984
#
_entry.id   11c960e80644e720366a354d6898c984
#
_cell.length_a   1.000
_cell.length_b   1.000
_cell.length_c   1.000
_cell.angle_alpha   90.00
_cell.angle_beta   90.00
_cell.angle_gamma   90.00
#
_symmetry.space_group_name_H-M   'P 1'
#
loop_
_entity.id
_entity.type
_entity.pdbx_description
1 polymer ?
#
loop_
_entity_poly.entity_id
_entity_poly.type
_entity_poly.pdbx_seq_one_letter_code
_entity_poly.pdbx_strand_id
1 'polypeptide(L)'
;MAWNEGLAVAARAYAQQMALTNIYQHDPTPGRRKLMGENLWKGPRGLFAYDVMIKVMIDERTLFRRGVFPDVSTTGNFHDVAHYTQIVWPTTTEVGCGLVSNATTDYFVCRYAPTGNKDGTTLDPNLRIAERG
;
A
#
# COMPACT_ATOMS: atom_id res chain seq x y z
N MET A 1 -12.28 0.10 6.84
CA MET A 1 -11.35 1.18 6.48
C MET A 1 -12.12 2.26 5.76
N ALA A 2 -11.97 3.52 6.19
CA ALA A 2 -12.70 4.65 5.64
C ALA A 2 -11.85 5.40 4.60
N TRP A 3 -12.52 5.99 3.59
CA TRP A 3 -11.84 6.87 2.63
C TRP A 3 -11.53 8.21 3.28
N ASN A 4 -10.31 8.71 3.07
CA ASN A 4 -9.87 10.02 3.55
C ASN A 4 -9.39 10.85 2.37
N GLU A 5 -10.08 11.97 2.12
CA GLU A 5 -9.77 12.82 0.96
C GLU A 5 -8.39 13.49 1.06
N GLY A 6 -7.96 13.83 2.28
CA GLY A 6 -6.61 14.40 2.48
C GLY A 6 -5.52 13.41 2.10
N LEU A 7 -5.70 12.14 2.42
CA LEU A 7 -4.78 11.07 1.99
C LEU A 7 -4.82 10.90 0.48
N ALA A 8 -5.99 10.98 -0.13
CA ALA A 8 -6.14 10.88 -1.59
C ALA A 8 -5.42 12.02 -2.31
N VAL A 9 -5.54 13.24 -1.80
CA VAL A 9 -4.82 14.41 -2.36
C VAL A 9 -3.31 14.20 -2.27
N ALA A 10 -2.80 13.75 -1.12
CA ALA A 10 -1.38 13.48 -0.94
C ALA A 10 -0.90 12.35 -1.85
N ALA A 11 -1.68 11.28 -1.98
CA ALA A 11 -1.37 10.16 -2.86
C ALA A 11 -1.27 10.60 -4.32
N ARG A 12 -2.26 11.38 -4.78
CA ARG A 12 -2.28 11.90 -6.16
C ARG A 12 -1.09 12.82 -6.43
N ALA A 13 -0.75 13.69 -5.49
CA ALA A 13 0.39 14.60 -5.64
C ALA A 13 1.69 13.82 -5.83
N TYR A 14 1.88 12.74 -5.06
CA TYR A 14 3.07 11.91 -5.21
C TYR A 14 3.05 11.10 -6.52
N ALA A 15 1.89 10.58 -6.92
CA ALA A 15 1.75 9.90 -8.21
C ALA A 15 2.12 10.83 -9.36
N GLN A 16 1.73 12.10 -9.29
CA GLN A 16 2.10 13.11 -10.29
C GLN A 16 3.61 13.35 -10.33
N GLN A 17 4.25 13.40 -9.18
CA GLN A 17 5.70 13.54 -9.11
C GLN A 17 6.40 12.38 -9.79
N MET A 18 5.96 11.14 -9.53
CA MET A 18 6.52 9.96 -10.20
C MET A 18 6.28 9.98 -11.70
N ALA A 19 5.10 10.40 -12.13
CA ALA A 19 4.77 10.50 -13.56
C ALA A 19 5.64 11.52 -14.30
N LEU A 20 6.01 12.61 -13.64
CA LEU A 20 6.86 13.67 -14.20
C LEU A 20 8.34 13.25 -14.25
N THR A 21 8.81 12.50 -13.26
CA THR A 21 10.23 12.17 -13.11
C THR A 21 10.60 10.79 -13.63
N ASN A 22 9.62 9.91 -13.83
CA ASN A 22 9.81 8.47 -14.13
C ASN A 22 10.60 7.74 -13.03
N ILE A 23 10.65 8.28 -11.82
CA ILE A 23 11.28 7.62 -10.67
C ILE A 23 10.20 6.90 -9.88
N TYR A 24 10.33 5.57 -9.77
CA TYR A 24 9.38 4.72 -9.05
C TYR A 24 10.01 4.24 -7.76
N GLN A 25 9.61 4.85 -6.64
CA GLN A 25 10.07 4.50 -5.29
C GLN A 25 9.09 5.03 -4.27
N HIS A 26 9.14 4.50 -3.05
CA HIS A 26 8.39 5.10 -1.95
C HIS A 26 8.83 6.55 -1.74
N ASP A 27 7.85 7.40 -1.36
CA ASP A 27 8.11 8.80 -1.11
C ASP A 27 9.16 8.96 -0.01
N PRO A 28 10.35 9.53 -0.33
CA PRO A 28 11.44 9.65 0.61
C PRO A 28 11.35 10.87 1.54
N THR A 29 10.27 11.63 1.46
CA THR A 29 10.10 12.83 2.29
C THR A 29 10.29 12.48 3.76
N PRO A 30 11.21 13.15 4.48
CA PRO A 30 11.46 12.87 5.89
C PRO A 30 10.19 12.95 6.72
N GLY A 31 9.97 11.92 7.56
CA GLY A 31 8.80 11.86 8.44
C GLY A 31 7.54 11.27 7.80
N ARG A 32 7.50 11.09 6.47
CA ARG A 32 6.31 10.53 5.81
C ARG A 32 5.94 9.16 6.40
N ARG A 33 6.91 8.27 6.58
CA ARG A 33 6.66 6.90 7.07
C ARG A 33 6.08 6.85 8.48
N LYS A 34 6.32 7.86 9.29
CA LYS A 34 5.75 7.96 10.64
C LYS A 34 4.28 8.39 10.61
N LEU A 35 3.88 9.14 9.57
CA LEU A 35 2.55 9.72 9.46
C LEU A 35 1.62 8.87 8.60
N MET A 36 2.12 8.34 7.48
CA MET A 36 1.30 7.67 6.48
C MET A 36 2.01 6.43 5.95
N GLY A 37 1.27 5.31 5.89
CA GLY A 37 1.67 4.16 5.11
C GLY A 37 1.46 4.43 3.63
N GLU A 38 2.08 3.59 2.77
CA GLU A 38 2.04 3.82 1.33
C GLU A 38 2.13 2.51 0.58
N ASN A 39 1.25 2.32 -0.40
CA ASN A 39 1.37 1.29 -1.43
C ASN A 39 1.53 1.95 -2.78
N LEU A 40 2.40 1.39 -3.62
CA LEU A 40 2.68 1.86 -4.97
C LEU A 40 2.41 0.76 -5.98
N TRP A 41 1.92 1.16 -7.16
CA TRP A 41 1.79 0.28 -8.31
C TRP A 41 2.06 1.09 -9.58
N LYS A 42 2.68 0.47 -10.58
CA LYS A 42 2.80 1.06 -11.91
C LYS A 42 2.56 0.01 -12.98
N GLY A 43 2.10 0.45 -14.14
CA GLY A 43 1.88 -0.42 -15.28
C GLY A 43 1.66 0.39 -16.55
N PRO A 44 1.52 -0.30 -17.71
CA PRO A 44 1.26 0.38 -18.97
C PRO A 44 -0.01 1.22 -18.92
N ARG A 45 0.07 2.41 -19.49
CA ARG A 45 -1.04 3.36 -19.47
C ARG A 45 -2.32 2.77 -20.02
N GLY A 46 -3.40 2.87 -19.24
CA GLY A 46 -4.75 2.48 -19.65
C GLY A 46 -5.00 0.99 -19.76
N LEU A 47 -4.01 0.14 -19.43
CA LEU A 47 -4.15 -1.30 -19.61
C LEU A 47 -4.89 -1.98 -18.46
N PHE A 48 -4.74 -1.50 -17.23
CA PHE A 48 -5.33 -2.12 -16.05
C PHE A 48 -6.30 -1.19 -15.35
N ALA A 49 -7.46 -1.74 -14.92
CA ALA A 49 -8.43 -1.03 -14.10
C ALA A 49 -7.98 -0.98 -12.63
N TYR A 50 -8.57 -0.10 -11.83
CA TYR A 50 -8.26 0.06 -10.41
C TYR A 50 -8.41 -1.23 -9.62
N ASP A 51 -9.49 -1.97 -9.86
CA ASP A 51 -9.76 -3.23 -9.16
C ASP A 51 -8.67 -4.27 -9.42
N VAL A 52 -8.09 -4.30 -10.62
CA VAL A 52 -6.97 -5.19 -10.93
C VAL A 52 -5.72 -4.78 -10.16
N MET A 53 -5.42 -3.47 -10.09
CA MET A 53 -4.28 -2.96 -9.33
C MET A 53 -4.37 -3.35 -7.85
N ILE A 54 -5.54 -3.16 -7.24
CA ILE A 54 -5.77 -3.53 -5.84
C ILE A 54 -5.71 -5.05 -5.66
N LYS A 55 -6.27 -5.81 -6.60
CA LYS A 55 -6.25 -7.26 -6.53
C LYS A 55 -4.84 -7.82 -6.52
N VAL A 56 -3.93 -7.27 -7.31
CA VAL A 56 -2.52 -7.68 -7.31
C VAL A 56 -1.91 -7.53 -5.91
N MET A 57 -2.22 -6.44 -5.23
CA MET A 57 -1.76 -6.22 -3.86
C MET A 57 -2.37 -7.23 -2.88
N ILE A 58 -3.67 -7.49 -3.00
CA ILE A 58 -4.39 -8.43 -2.12
C ILE A 58 -3.94 -9.87 -2.36
N ASP A 59 -3.62 -10.23 -3.59
CA ASP A 59 -3.20 -11.59 -3.95
C ASP A 59 -1.88 -11.99 -3.28
N GLU A 60 -1.11 -11.04 -2.77
CA GLU A 60 0.08 -11.33 -1.95
C GLU A 60 -0.27 -12.15 -0.70
N ARG A 61 -1.54 -12.18 -0.29
CA ARG A 61 -2.01 -12.98 0.87
C ARG A 61 -1.63 -14.45 0.76
N THR A 62 -1.48 -14.98 -0.46
CA THR A 62 -1.08 -16.37 -0.67
C THR A 62 0.32 -16.67 -0.18
N LEU A 63 1.16 -15.64 -0.05
CA LEU A 63 2.53 -15.75 0.45
C LEU A 63 2.65 -15.30 1.91
N PHE A 64 1.57 -14.79 2.49
CA PHE A 64 1.56 -14.30 3.88
C PHE A 64 1.48 -15.48 4.86
N ARG A 65 2.26 -15.38 5.95
CA ARG A 65 2.10 -16.23 7.12
C ARG A 65 1.98 -15.36 8.37
N ARG A 66 1.24 -15.85 9.37
CA ARG A 66 1.16 -15.13 10.64
C ARG A 66 2.54 -15.05 11.29
N GLY A 67 2.79 -14.01 12.02
CA GLY A 67 4.06 -13.82 12.69
C GLY A 67 4.25 -12.39 13.16
N VAL A 68 5.47 -12.08 13.52
CA VAL A 68 5.87 -10.72 13.94
C VAL A 68 6.49 -10.03 12.74
N PHE A 69 5.89 -8.90 12.32
CA PHE A 69 6.39 -8.14 11.17
C PHE A 69 7.84 -7.70 11.42
N PRO A 70 8.76 -7.82 10.47
CA PRO A 70 8.55 -8.13 9.04
C PRO A 70 8.64 -9.64 8.68
N ASP A 71 8.74 -10.54 9.63
CA ASP A 71 8.87 -11.99 9.38
C ASP A 71 7.49 -12.63 9.17
N VAL A 72 6.83 -12.26 8.08
CA VAL A 72 5.45 -12.63 7.77
C VAL A 72 5.28 -13.15 6.33
N SER A 73 6.38 -13.48 5.65
CA SER A 73 6.32 -14.04 4.30
C SER A 73 6.84 -15.47 4.26
N THR A 74 6.12 -16.34 3.55
CA THR A 74 6.58 -17.72 3.31
C THR A 74 7.82 -17.77 2.43
N THR A 75 8.14 -16.69 1.72
CA THR A 75 9.33 -16.59 0.86
C THR A 75 10.58 -16.14 1.62
N GLY A 76 10.41 -15.66 2.87
CA GLY A 76 11.51 -15.06 3.63
C GLY A 76 11.78 -13.60 3.28
N ASN A 77 11.08 -13.03 2.30
CA ASN A 77 11.21 -11.63 1.90
C ASN A 77 9.89 -10.90 2.15
N PHE A 78 9.88 -9.97 3.11
CA PHE A 78 8.65 -9.25 3.47
C PHE A 78 8.13 -8.37 2.32
N HIS A 79 8.98 -7.95 1.40
CA HIS A 79 8.54 -7.16 0.24
C HIS A 79 7.50 -7.89 -0.61
N ASP A 80 7.51 -9.23 -0.59
CA ASP A 80 6.56 -10.03 -1.34
C ASP A 80 5.13 -9.97 -0.78
N VAL A 81 4.95 -9.45 0.42
CA VAL A 81 3.65 -9.34 1.09
C VAL A 81 3.37 -7.93 1.63
N ALA A 82 4.25 -6.97 1.38
CA ALA A 82 4.20 -5.66 2.03
C ALA A 82 2.97 -4.82 1.63
N HIS A 83 2.46 -4.98 0.42
CA HIS A 83 1.21 -4.31 0.02
C HIS A 83 0.03 -4.89 0.78
N TYR A 84 -0.05 -6.22 0.85
CA TYR A 84 -1.11 -6.90 1.56
C TYR A 84 -1.10 -6.56 3.05
N THR A 85 0.07 -6.61 3.70
CA THR A 85 0.15 -6.34 5.15
C THR A 85 -0.31 -4.93 5.49
N GLN A 86 -0.01 -3.93 4.63
CA GLN A 86 -0.50 -2.58 4.84
C GLN A 86 -2.02 -2.51 4.71
N ILE A 87 -2.61 -3.19 3.74
CA ILE A 87 -4.06 -3.19 3.53
C ILE A 87 -4.80 -3.78 4.74
N VAL A 88 -4.27 -4.85 5.33
CA VAL A 88 -4.91 -5.52 6.47
C VAL A 88 -4.35 -5.09 7.83
N TRP A 89 -3.50 -4.09 7.87
CA TRP A 89 -2.84 -3.66 9.11
C TRP A 89 -3.87 -3.32 10.19
N PRO A 90 -3.73 -3.90 11.42
CA PRO A 90 -4.78 -3.81 12.44
C PRO A 90 -5.14 -2.40 12.87
N THR A 91 -4.17 -1.50 12.95
CA THR A 91 -4.40 -0.13 13.44
C THR A 91 -4.64 0.88 12.32
N THR A 92 -4.50 0.49 11.05
CA THR A 92 -4.80 1.38 9.92
C THR A 92 -6.31 1.44 9.71
N THR A 93 -6.87 2.66 9.74
CA THR A 93 -8.31 2.87 9.68
C THR A 93 -8.77 3.69 8.48
N GLU A 94 -7.86 4.36 7.79
CA GLU A 94 -8.20 5.23 6.66
C GLU A 94 -7.28 5.02 5.47
N VAL A 95 -7.81 5.25 4.27
CA VAL A 95 -7.10 5.14 3.02
C VAL A 95 -7.52 6.23 2.05
N GLY A 96 -6.59 6.70 1.25
CA GLY A 96 -6.87 7.53 0.09
C GLY A 96 -5.90 7.20 -1.03
N CYS A 97 -6.38 7.12 -2.25
CA CYS A 97 -5.60 6.71 -3.41
C CYS A 97 -5.71 7.73 -4.53
N GLY A 98 -4.70 7.77 -5.39
CA GLY A 98 -4.67 8.58 -6.60
C GLY A 98 -3.92 7.91 -7.73
N LEU A 99 -4.34 8.18 -8.96
CA LEU A 99 -3.70 7.69 -10.17
C LEU A 99 -3.33 8.86 -11.05
N VAL A 100 -2.08 8.88 -11.53
CA VAL A 100 -1.63 9.85 -12.52
C VAL A 100 -0.84 9.11 -13.59
N SER A 101 -1.09 9.46 -14.84
CA SER A 101 -0.45 8.84 -16.00
C SER A 101 0.51 9.83 -16.66
N ASN A 102 1.61 9.31 -17.21
CA ASN A 102 2.37 10.03 -18.23
C ASN A 102 2.08 9.42 -19.60
N ALA A 103 2.92 9.65 -20.61
CA ALA A 103 2.67 9.19 -21.98
C ALA A 103 2.58 7.65 -22.07
N THR A 104 3.25 6.91 -21.19
CA THR A 104 3.40 5.45 -21.31
C THR A 104 2.92 4.66 -20.10
N THR A 105 2.80 5.29 -18.94
CA THR A 105 2.70 4.59 -17.66
C THR A 105 1.65 5.21 -16.76
N ASP A 106 0.89 4.33 -16.08
CA ASP A 106 0.03 4.70 -14.96
C ASP A 106 0.80 4.52 -13.67
N TYR A 107 0.73 5.53 -12.79
CA TYR A 107 1.28 5.48 -11.44
C TYR A 107 0.13 5.54 -10.44
N PHE A 108 0.03 4.52 -9.60
CA PHE A 108 -1.03 4.40 -8.62
C PHE A 108 -0.43 4.41 -7.21
N VAL A 109 -0.95 5.30 -6.37
CA VAL A 109 -0.48 5.47 -4.99
C VAL A 109 -1.66 5.39 -4.05
N CYS A 110 -1.53 4.59 -2.99
CA CYS A 110 -2.46 4.60 -1.87
C CYS A 110 -1.71 5.02 -0.61
N ARG A 111 -2.29 5.93 0.15
CA ARG A 111 -1.78 6.37 1.45
C ARG A 111 -2.73 5.90 2.55
N TYR A 112 -2.16 5.52 3.68
CA TYR A 112 -2.88 4.91 4.79
C TYR A 112 -2.58 5.62 6.09
N ALA A 113 -3.58 5.72 6.97
CA ALA A 113 -3.41 6.30 8.30
C ALA A 113 -4.23 5.51 9.34
N PRO A 114 -3.72 5.31 10.55
CA PRO A 114 -2.30 5.44 10.91
C PRO A 114 -1.39 4.58 10.05
N THR A 115 -0.10 4.91 9.98
CA THR A 115 0.87 4.16 9.20
C THR A 115 0.94 2.70 9.65
N GLY A 116 1.10 1.79 8.69
CA GLY A 116 1.29 0.36 8.96
C GLY A 116 2.72 -0.10 8.71
N ASN A 117 2.89 -1.41 8.57
CA ASN A 117 4.17 -2.05 8.29
C ASN A 117 5.26 -1.64 9.29
N LYS A 118 4.93 -1.76 10.58
CA LYS A 118 5.85 -1.43 11.67
C LYS A 118 6.48 -2.68 12.24
N ASP A 119 7.80 -2.69 12.38
CA ASP A 119 8.54 -3.80 12.97
C ASP A 119 8.04 -4.10 14.39
N GLY A 120 8.01 -5.38 14.73
CA GLY A 120 7.62 -5.85 16.05
C GLY A 120 6.13 -6.05 16.27
N THR A 121 5.30 -5.75 15.28
CA THR A 121 3.84 -5.94 15.38
C THR A 121 3.46 -7.37 14.99
N THR A 122 2.70 -8.04 15.84
CA THR A 122 2.17 -9.38 15.53
C THR A 122 0.99 -9.27 14.58
N LEU A 123 1.05 -10.01 13.48
CA LEU A 123 -0.03 -10.05 12.49
C LEU A 123 -0.65 -11.44 12.43
N ASP A 124 -1.98 -11.46 12.52
CA ASP A 124 -2.79 -12.65 12.36
C ASP A 124 -4.03 -12.29 11.53
N PRO A 125 -4.16 -12.83 10.31
CA PRO A 125 -5.31 -12.54 9.45
C PRO A 125 -6.66 -12.90 10.09
N ASN A 126 -6.69 -13.95 10.88
CA ASN A 126 -7.93 -14.38 11.55
C ASN A 126 -8.35 -13.36 12.60
N LEU A 127 -7.40 -12.82 13.36
CA LEU A 127 -7.67 -11.78 14.34
C LEU A 127 -8.20 -10.51 13.65
N ARG A 128 -7.58 -10.13 12.54
CA ARG A 128 -8.02 -8.98 11.75
C ARG A 128 -9.45 -9.13 11.26
N ILE A 129 -9.81 -10.30 10.77
CA ILE A 129 -11.17 -10.62 10.32
C ILE A 129 -12.16 -10.54 11.49
N ALA A 130 -11.79 -11.08 12.65
CA ALA A 130 -12.62 -11.04 13.84
C ALA A 130 -12.89 -9.62 14.31
N GLU A 131 -11.90 -8.74 14.27
CA GLU A 131 -12.05 -7.33 14.63
C GLU A 131 -13.03 -6.58 13.71
N ARG A 132 -13.12 -6.99 12.45
CA ARG A 132 -14.04 -6.39 11.48
C ARG A 132 -15.46 -6.92 11.58
N GLY A 133 -15.60 -8.13 12.09
CA GLY A 133 -16.88 -8.79 12.26
C GLY A 133 -17.63 -8.24 13.46
#